data_57da1576ca87afb7b44c602ad9e74985
#
_entry.id   57da1576ca87afb7b44c602ad9e74985
#
_cell.length_a   1.000
_cell.length_b   1.000
_cell.length_c   1.000
_cell.angle_alpha   90.00
_cell.angle_beta   90.00
_cell.angle_gamma   90.00
#
_symmetry.space_group_name_H-M   'P 1'
#
loop_
_entity.id
_entity.type
_entity.pdbx_description
1 polymer ?
#
loop_
_entity_poly.entity_id
_entity_poly.type
_entity_poly.pdbx_seq_one_letter_code
_entity_poly.pdbx_strand_id
1 'polypeptide(L)'
;MALAARLDHFFARKGLNYRELPIDQVTSLDAAVIASGLSQEKIIRATLLIDISGVVMAVHRFDSSLDPDAVQQLTSRRLQPLTARQTMRLFGDCDPGFTPPIGQAYDLAVIVDEDVMQAETVVFTSGTDHSLVEMTGRDFRLALAGAREGHLVIRGPGNGAREALTLEEVADKLQRLYRLPPMPALALRILRLTANTDATARELAELIEFDPSLTAQVMRYARSALFNYPGQIHSVQEAVTRVLGFDRVAHIALGIASVRAFDVPRKGMLGMDSFWRHSLYCAFLCQSIAPRCGADKGLAYLCGLLHNFGLLLVGHLFPAEFDELNQLREANPEASMHSLEQQVFGSGNGQEILSVGHGAIGGILHRLWQLPDPVVKSAGVHQQPGYHGEHEHYVVMVQLANALLKERGIGDEFNPDDVPAMLDQLGLGPDIIGDLTSDMDRVAPDLDALANSLSS
;
A
#
# COMPACT_ATOMS: atom_id res chain seq x y z
N MET A 1 19.91 2.17 25.77
CA MET A 1 18.74 2.70 26.52
C MET A 1 17.57 2.65 25.55
N ALA A 2 16.55 1.97 25.91
CA ALA A 2 15.52 1.58 24.96
C ALA A 2 14.19 2.36 25.12
N LEU A 3 14.16 3.45 25.88
CA LEU A 3 13.03 4.37 25.95
C LEU A 3 13.33 5.68 25.24
N ALA A 4 12.29 6.33 24.69
CA ALA A 4 12.37 7.70 24.23
C ALA A 4 12.87 8.63 25.36
N ALA A 5 13.76 9.54 25.04
CA ALA A 5 14.50 10.32 26.06
C ALA A 5 13.59 11.12 27.01
N ARG A 6 12.51 11.72 26.49
CA ARG A 6 11.54 12.47 27.30
C ARG A 6 10.74 11.57 28.22
N LEU A 7 10.41 10.36 27.75
CA LEU A 7 9.68 9.36 28.55
C LEU A 7 10.55 8.85 29.70
N ASP A 8 11.80 8.50 29.43
CA ASP A 8 12.77 8.05 30.46
C ASP A 8 12.98 9.11 31.52
N HIS A 9 13.23 10.34 31.10
CA HIS A 9 13.38 11.47 32.05
C HIS A 9 12.11 11.71 32.90
N PHE A 10 10.93 11.58 32.30
CA PHE A 10 9.66 11.74 33.01
C PHE A 10 9.45 10.65 34.05
N PHE A 11 9.73 9.38 33.70
CA PHE A 11 9.60 8.25 34.65
C PHE A 11 10.56 8.39 35.83
N ALA A 12 11.83 8.73 35.55
CA ALA A 12 12.82 8.96 36.59
C ALA A 12 12.41 10.10 37.54
N ARG A 13 11.93 11.22 37.00
CA ARG A 13 11.48 12.38 37.78
C ARG A 13 10.26 12.08 38.68
N LYS A 14 9.37 11.21 38.19
CA LYS A 14 8.15 10.83 38.91
C LYS A 14 8.32 9.62 39.81
N GLY A 15 9.46 8.93 39.74
CA GLY A 15 9.72 7.71 40.53
C GLY A 15 8.79 6.56 40.15
N LEU A 16 8.44 6.45 38.85
CA LEU A 16 7.54 5.42 38.34
C LEU A 16 8.28 4.12 38.08
N ASN A 17 7.68 3.01 38.47
CA ASN A 17 8.24 1.69 38.23
C ASN A 17 7.66 1.10 36.92
N TYR A 18 8.52 0.57 36.10
CA TYR A 18 8.18 -0.10 34.83
C TYR A 18 9.12 -1.26 34.57
N ARG A 19 8.70 -2.12 33.69
CA ARG A 19 9.52 -3.20 33.12
C ARG A 19 9.62 -3.02 31.62
N GLU A 20 10.82 -3.03 31.10
CA GLU A 20 11.07 -3.02 29.68
C GLU A 20 10.94 -4.43 29.11
N LEU A 21 10.19 -4.56 28.02
CA LEU A 21 9.99 -5.79 27.26
C LEU A 21 10.70 -5.64 25.93
N PRO A 22 11.89 -6.22 25.75
CA PRO A 22 12.58 -6.17 24.46
C PRO A 22 11.79 -6.99 23.44
N ILE A 23 11.71 -6.46 22.22
CA ILE A 23 11.15 -7.12 21.04
C ILE A 23 12.16 -7.01 19.89
N ASP A 24 12.04 -7.89 18.91
CA ASP A 24 12.78 -7.71 17.66
C ASP A 24 12.36 -6.41 16.99
N GLN A 25 13.27 -5.79 16.24
CA GLN A 25 12.98 -4.55 15.54
C GLN A 25 11.79 -4.72 14.61
N VAL A 26 10.81 -3.84 14.75
CA VAL A 26 9.54 -3.89 14.00
C VAL A 26 9.20 -2.52 13.45
N THR A 27 8.40 -2.49 12.40
CA THR A 27 8.06 -1.28 11.66
C THR A 27 6.80 -0.57 12.17
N SER A 28 6.03 -1.20 13.07
CA SER A 28 4.79 -0.62 13.60
C SER A 28 4.44 -1.17 14.98
N LEU A 29 3.60 -0.43 15.71
CA LEU A 29 3.06 -0.92 16.99
C LEU A 29 2.24 -2.21 16.80
N ASP A 30 1.52 -2.36 15.70
CA ASP A 30 0.76 -3.57 15.40
C ASP A 30 1.69 -4.79 15.25
N ALA A 31 2.81 -4.63 14.53
CA ALA A 31 3.83 -5.65 14.42
C ALA A 31 4.47 -5.98 15.78
N ALA A 32 4.72 -4.96 16.60
CA ALA A 32 5.22 -5.14 17.97
C ALA A 32 4.26 -5.95 18.85
N VAL A 33 2.97 -5.70 18.73
CA VAL A 33 1.92 -6.43 19.45
C VAL A 33 1.88 -7.89 19.04
N ILE A 34 1.93 -8.16 17.74
CA ILE A 34 1.96 -9.54 17.20
C ILE A 34 3.24 -10.25 17.66
N ALA A 35 4.40 -9.64 17.51
CA ALA A 35 5.70 -10.23 17.87
C ALA A 35 5.81 -10.53 19.38
N SER A 36 5.20 -9.70 20.22
CA SER A 36 5.23 -9.86 21.68
C SER A 36 4.40 -11.03 22.19
N GLY A 37 3.40 -11.52 21.42
CA GLY A 37 2.44 -12.55 21.82
C GLY A 37 1.55 -12.15 23.02
N LEU A 38 1.51 -10.85 23.38
CA LEU A 38 0.72 -10.34 24.48
C LEU A 38 -0.77 -10.20 24.13
N SER A 39 -1.63 -10.34 25.13
CA SER A 39 -3.06 -10.06 24.94
C SER A 39 -3.29 -8.59 24.60
N GLN A 40 -3.99 -8.33 23.50
CA GLN A 40 -4.31 -6.97 23.04
C GLN A 40 -5.08 -6.15 24.07
N GLU A 41 -5.82 -6.79 24.97
CA GLU A 41 -6.55 -6.15 26.04
C GLU A 41 -5.66 -5.38 27.02
N LYS A 42 -4.39 -5.77 27.17
CA LYS A 42 -3.42 -5.11 28.03
C LYS A 42 -2.68 -3.97 27.34
N ILE A 43 -2.80 -3.88 26.02
CA ILE A 43 -2.02 -2.94 25.23
C ILE A 43 -2.77 -1.64 25.08
N ILE A 44 -2.08 -0.55 25.41
CA ILE A 44 -2.60 0.82 25.39
C ILE A 44 -1.91 1.58 24.27
N ARG A 45 -2.69 2.37 23.54
CA ARG A 45 -2.21 3.26 22.48
C ARG A 45 -2.62 4.70 22.69
N ALA A 46 -1.93 5.62 22.02
CA ALA A 46 -2.26 7.03 21.95
C ALA A 46 -2.78 7.38 20.56
N THR A 47 -3.85 8.17 20.50
CA THR A 47 -4.30 8.88 19.29
C THR A 47 -4.17 10.38 19.53
N LEU A 48 -3.46 11.07 18.66
CA LEU A 48 -3.25 12.51 18.76
C LEU A 48 -4.30 13.27 17.97
N LEU A 49 -4.93 14.23 18.61
CA LEU A 49 -6.02 15.02 18.06
C LEU A 49 -5.69 16.51 18.18
N ILE A 50 -6.11 17.32 17.21
CA ILE A 50 -5.81 18.76 17.16
C ILE A 50 -7.03 19.60 16.76
N ASP A 51 -7.09 20.82 17.29
CA ASP A 51 -7.86 21.93 16.75
C ASP A 51 -7.06 23.24 16.87
N ILE A 52 -7.71 24.38 16.66
CA ILE A 52 -7.09 25.70 16.80
C ILE A 52 -6.58 26.02 18.22
N SER A 53 -7.06 25.30 19.24
CA SER A 53 -6.66 25.47 20.64
C SER A 53 -5.47 24.59 21.03
N GLY A 54 -5.01 23.71 20.16
CA GLY A 54 -3.83 22.86 20.37
C GLY A 54 -4.12 21.37 20.36
N VAL A 55 -3.10 20.59 20.73
CA VAL A 55 -3.09 19.12 20.65
C VAL A 55 -3.62 18.50 21.93
N VAL A 56 -4.39 17.43 21.77
CA VAL A 56 -4.88 16.56 22.85
C VAL A 56 -4.48 15.12 22.52
N MET A 57 -3.93 14.41 23.48
CA MET A 57 -3.68 12.97 23.39
C MET A 57 -4.86 12.20 23.95
N ALA A 58 -5.47 11.35 23.15
CA ALA A 58 -6.47 10.40 23.59
C ALA A 58 -5.81 9.04 23.83
N VAL A 59 -5.92 8.55 25.07
CA VAL A 59 -5.34 7.28 25.52
C VAL A 59 -6.44 6.24 25.65
N HIS A 60 -6.32 5.15 24.91
CA HIS A 60 -7.32 4.09 24.89
C HIS A 60 -6.68 2.72 24.64
N ARG A 61 -7.45 1.66 24.76
CA ARG A 61 -6.97 0.31 24.49
C ARG A 61 -6.63 0.14 23.01
N PHE A 62 -5.68 -0.71 22.73
CA PHE A 62 -5.25 -1.02 21.37
C PHE A 62 -6.39 -1.63 20.53
N ASP A 63 -7.22 -2.46 21.14
CA ASP A 63 -8.35 -3.16 20.52
C ASP A 63 -9.65 -2.33 20.42
N SER A 64 -9.60 -1.03 20.67
CA SER A 64 -10.74 -0.12 20.64
C SER A 64 -10.56 1.01 19.61
N SER A 65 -11.65 1.60 19.15
CA SER A 65 -11.66 2.78 18.28
C SER A 65 -12.28 3.97 19.00
N LEU A 66 -11.69 5.17 18.82
CA LEU A 66 -12.26 6.38 19.40
C LEU A 66 -13.63 6.68 18.80
N ASP A 67 -14.55 7.15 19.66
CA ASP A 67 -15.82 7.74 19.27
C ASP A 67 -15.65 9.27 19.17
N PRO A 68 -15.70 9.86 17.97
CA PRO A 68 -15.54 11.30 17.78
C PRO A 68 -16.59 12.12 18.54
N ASP A 69 -17.82 11.60 18.68
CA ASP A 69 -18.92 12.28 19.39
C ASP A 69 -18.67 12.26 20.90
N ALA A 70 -18.21 11.14 21.44
CA ALA A 70 -17.83 11.02 22.85
C ALA A 70 -16.63 11.93 23.18
N VAL A 71 -15.60 11.95 22.29
CA VAL A 71 -14.46 12.86 22.42
C VAL A 71 -14.91 14.33 22.40
N GLN A 72 -15.83 14.70 21.49
CA GLN A 72 -16.38 16.05 21.43
C GLN A 72 -17.20 16.39 22.69
N GLN A 73 -17.99 15.46 23.20
CA GLN A 73 -18.76 15.67 24.46
C GLN A 73 -17.82 15.88 25.65
N LEU A 74 -16.78 15.04 25.78
CA LEU A 74 -15.84 15.17 26.89
C LEU A 74 -15.00 16.45 26.81
N THR A 75 -14.53 16.82 25.63
CA THR A 75 -13.61 17.97 25.45
C THR A 75 -14.32 19.29 25.18
N SER A 76 -15.56 19.24 24.71
CA SER A 76 -16.30 20.38 24.13
C SER A 76 -15.60 20.99 22.91
N ARG A 77 -14.79 20.20 22.22
CA ARG A 77 -13.94 20.60 21.09
C ARG A 77 -14.19 19.67 19.90
N ARG A 78 -14.16 20.24 18.70
CA ARG A 78 -14.12 19.46 17.46
C ARG A 78 -12.67 19.23 17.08
N LEU A 79 -12.17 18.07 17.45
CA LEU A 79 -10.79 17.67 17.25
C LEU A 79 -10.66 16.83 15.98
N GLN A 80 -9.57 17.01 15.25
CA GLN A 80 -9.18 16.21 14.11
C GLN A 80 -7.86 15.49 14.42
N PRO A 81 -7.63 14.29 13.91
CA PRO A 81 -6.37 13.60 14.09
C PRO A 81 -5.19 14.37 13.51
N LEU A 82 -4.02 14.26 14.17
CA LEU A 82 -2.78 14.80 13.64
C LEU A 82 -2.30 13.94 12.45
N THR A 83 -1.67 14.62 11.50
CA THR A 83 -0.88 13.92 10.46
C THR A 83 0.38 13.29 11.06
N ALA A 84 0.92 12.25 10.42
CA ALA A 84 2.17 11.60 10.84
C ALA A 84 3.32 12.62 10.98
N ARG A 85 3.43 13.58 10.05
CA ARG A 85 4.45 14.65 10.09
C ARG A 85 4.32 15.56 11.30
N GLN A 86 3.09 15.91 11.69
CA GLN A 86 2.85 16.70 12.91
C GLN A 86 3.20 15.89 14.16
N THR A 87 2.84 14.60 14.18
CA THR A 87 3.21 13.68 15.28
C THR A 87 4.72 13.58 15.42
N MET A 88 5.46 13.33 14.35
CA MET A 88 6.93 13.26 14.37
C MET A 88 7.60 14.55 14.89
N ARG A 89 7.01 15.71 14.64
CA ARG A 89 7.54 16.99 15.16
C ARG A 89 7.36 17.12 16.68
N LEU A 90 6.28 16.58 17.21
CA LEU A 90 5.99 16.59 18.67
C LEU A 90 6.80 15.52 19.41
N PHE A 91 7.00 14.36 18.78
CA PHE A 91 7.67 13.18 19.31
C PHE A 91 9.01 12.94 18.60
N GLY A 92 9.84 13.98 18.47
CA GLY A 92 11.11 13.93 17.75
C GLY A 92 12.19 13.04 18.40
N ASP A 93 11.93 12.51 19.58
CA ASP A 93 12.76 11.54 20.31
C ASP A 93 12.21 10.10 20.22
N CYS A 94 11.13 9.90 19.47
CA CYS A 94 10.51 8.60 19.22
C CYS A 94 10.75 8.14 17.78
N ASP A 95 10.75 6.83 17.59
CA ASP A 95 10.73 6.24 16.26
C ASP A 95 9.36 6.45 15.60
N PRO A 96 9.29 6.59 14.28
CA PRO A 96 8.04 6.80 13.56
C PRO A 96 7.01 5.70 13.86
N GLY A 97 5.78 6.10 14.25
CA GLY A 97 4.71 5.16 14.59
C GLY A 97 4.72 4.65 16.05
N PHE A 98 5.74 5.00 16.85
CA PHE A 98 5.87 4.53 18.25
C PHE A 98 5.62 5.66 19.26
N THR A 99 4.42 6.21 19.27
CA THR A 99 4.03 7.30 20.19
C THR A 99 3.60 6.74 21.55
N PRO A 100 4.36 7.03 22.65
CA PRO A 100 3.98 6.56 23.97
C PRO A 100 2.70 7.23 24.48
N PRO A 101 1.79 6.51 25.18
CA PRO A 101 0.52 7.07 25.66
C PRO A 101 0.67 7.86 26.97
N ILE A 102 1.75 8.60 27.11
CA ILE A 102 2.08 9.42 28.29
C ILE A 102 2.24 10.88 27.85
N GLY A 103 1.13 11.54 27.56
CA GLY A 103 1.16 12.93 27.06
C GLY A 103 1.80 13.93 28.01
N GLN A 104 1.79 13.66 29.30
CA GLN A 104 2.44 14.50 30.34
C GLN A 104 3.98 14.55 30.17
N ALA A 105 4.59 13.54 29.54
CA ALA A 105 6.02 13.58 29.22
C ALA A 105 6.31 14.55 28.07
N TYR A 106 5.28 14.94 27.32
CA TYR A 106 5.36 15.79 26.12
C TYR A 106 4.60 17.11 26.30
N ASP A 107 4.20 17.45 27.53
CA ASP A 107 3.45 18.65 27.87
C ASP A 107 2.10 18.77 27.12
N LEU A 108 1.46 17.64 26.84
CA LEU A 108 0.18 17.56 26.14
C LEU A 108 -0.99 17.41 27.12
N ALA A 109 -2.13 17.99 26.76
CA ALA A 109 -3.39 17.67 27.40
C ALA A 109 -3.78 16.22 27.08
N VAL A 110 -4.25 15.48 28.09
CA VAL A 110 -4.59 14.06 27.94
C VAL A 110 -6.05 13.84 28.31
N ILE A 111 -6.74 13.08 27.47
CA ILE A 111 -8.00 12.42 27.77
C ILE A 111 -7.77 10.92 27.77
N VAL A 112 -8.40 10.19 28.65
CA VAL A 112 -8.17 8.75 28.81
C VAL A 112 -9.49 8.01 28.96
N ASP A 113 -9.58 6.88 28.28
CA ASP A 113 -10.75 6.00 28.40
C ASP A 113 -10.82 5.36 29.80
N GLU A 114 -12.02 5.28 30.36
CA GLU A 114 -12.23 4.78 31.73
C GLU A 114 -11.75 3.32 31.91
N ASP A 115 -11.85 2.46 30.90
CA ASP A 115 -11.39 1.08 30.98
C ASP A 115 -9.86 0.99 31.16
N VAL A 116 -9.13 1.92 30.56
CA VAL A 116 -7.67 2.01 30.72
C VAL A 116 -7.30 2.34 32.16
N MET A 117 -8.08 3.21 32.79
CA MET A 117 -7.84 3.61 34.20
C MET A 117 -8.17 2.50 35.19
N GLN A 118 -8.96 1.50 34.79
CA GLN A 118 -9.30 0.35 35.64
C GLN A 118 -8.32 -0.83 35.48
N ALA A 119 -7.44 -0.80 34.49
CA ALA A 119 -6.50 -1.88 34.20
C ALA A 119 -5.53 -2.11 35.38
N GLU A 120 -5.28 -3.37 35.72
CA GLU A 120 -4.28 -3.77 36.73
C GLU A 120 -2.84 -3.63 36.20
N THR A 121 -2.64 -3.94 34.93
CA THR A 121 -1.36 -3.87 34.22
C THR A 121 -1.61 -3.38 32.81
N VAL A 122 -0.75 -2.51 32.32
CA VAL A 122 -0.79 -1.96 30.98
C VAL A 122 0.53 -2.19 30.28
N VAL A 123 0.47 -2.37 28.96
CA VAL A 123 1.64 -2.45 28.08
C VAL A 123 1.49 -1.42 26.97
N PHE A 124 2.57 -0.71 26.65
CA PHE A 124 2.56 0.30 25.60
C PHE A 124 3.96 0.47 25.00
N THR A 125 4.05 1.21 23.88
CA THR A 125 5.34 1.47 23.22
C THR A 125 6.26 2.31 24.09
N SER A 126 7.53 1.95 24.11
CA SER A 126 8.60 2.72 24.76
C SER A 126 8.93 4.04 24.05
N GLY A 127 8.37 4.26 22.83
CA GLY A 127 8.79 5.29 21.90
C GLY A 127 9.88 4.80 20.93
N THR A 128 10.26 3.51 20.98
CA THR A 128 11.25 2.91 20.09
C THR A 128 10.69 1.67 19.39
N ASP A 129 11.29 1.29 18.28
CA ASP A 129 10.87 0.18 17.41
C ASP A 129 11.30 -1.22 17.92
N HIS A 130 11.98 -1.28 19.07
CA HIS A 130 12.58 -2.52 19.60
C HIS A 130 12.23 -2.82 21.06
N SER A 131 11.34 -2.04 21.69
CA SER A 131 10.88 -2.34 23.04
C SER A 131 9.48 -1.85 23.36
N LEU A 132 8.82 -2.54 24.29
CA LEU A 132 7.58 -2.13 24.93
C LEU A 132 7.83 -1.87 26.43
N VAL A 133 6.93 -1.14 27.05
CA VAL A 133 6.92 -0.86 28.50
C VAL A 133 5.74 -1.56 29.13
N GLU A 134 5.97 -2.37 30.14
CA GLU A 134 4.94 -2.91 31.04
C GLU A 134 4.94 -2.13 32.35
N MET A 135 3.78 -1.69 32.78
CA MET A 135 3.62 -0.87 33.99
C MET A 135 2.39 -1.32 34.79
N THR A 136 2.45 -1.21 36.11
CA THR A 136 1.24 -1.42 36.94
C THR A 136 0.21 -0.33 36.66
N GLY A 137 -1.08 -0.65 36.73
CA GLY A 137 -2.14 0.34 36.55
C GLY A 137 -2.03 1.48 37.59
N ARG A 138 -1.46 1.24 38.78
CA ARG A 138 -1.17 2.27 39.77
C ARG A 138 -0.15 3.29 39.27
N ASP A 139 0.99 2.83 38.77
CA ASP A 139 2.05 3.72 38.28
C ASP A 139 1.59 4.43 36.98
N PHE A 140 0.82 3.73 36.15
CA PHE A 140 0.24 4.33 34.95
C PHE A 140 -0.75 5.46 35.28
N ARG A 141 -1.65 5.28 36.23
CA ARG A 141 -2.53 6.36 36.72
C ARG A 141 -1.75 7.55 37.30
N LEU A 142 -0.63 7.29 37.99
CA LEU A 142 0.26 8.35 38.44
C LEU A 142 0.94 9.09 37.28
N ALA A 143 1.30 8.35 36.19
CA ALA A 143 1.85 8.95 35.00
C ALA A 143 0.84 9.86 34.29
N LEU A 144 -0.43 9.46 34.26
CA LEU A 144 -1.53 10.22 33.65
C LEU A 144 -2.21 11.21 34.58
N ALA A 145 -1.59 11.54 35.73
CA ALA A 145 -2.19 12.46 36.69
C ALA A 145 -2.60 13.79 36.02
N GLY A 146 -3.88 14.18 36.21
CA GLY A 146 -4.46 15.35 35.58
C GLY A 146 -5.12 15.10 34.19
N ALA A 147 -5.08 13.87 33.66
CA ALA A 147 -5.88 13.50 32.50
C ALA A 147 -7.38 13.58 32.80
N ARG A 148 -8.17 13.95 31.78
CA ARG A 148 -9.64 13.89 31.88
C ARG A 148 -10.10 12.49 31.49
N GLU A 149 -10.82 11.84 32.39
CA GLU A 149 -11.35 10.49 32.21
C GLU A 149 -12.77 10.55 31.66
N GLY A 150 -13.09 9.62 30.75
CA GLY A 150 -14.42 9.47 30.20
C GLY A 150 -14.54 8.25 29.31
N HIS A 151 -15.75 7.94 28.89
CA HIS A 151 -15.99 6.89 27.91
C HIS A 151 -15.67 7.44 26.53
N LEU A 152 -14.54 7.01 25.93
CA LEU A 152 -14.00 7.58 24.70
C LEU A 152 -14.15 6.68 23.50
N VAL A 153 -14.53 5.41 23.69
CA VAL A 153 -14.40 4.38 22.65
C VAL A 153 -15.74 3.76 22.29
N ILE A 154 -15.88 3.43 21.00
CA ILE A 154 -16.92 2.53 20.55
C ILE A 154 -16.46 1.12 20.90
N ARG A 155 -17.18 0.44 21.77
CA ARG A 155 -16.98 -0.99 22.00
C ARG A 155 -17.58 -1.73 20.83
N GLY A 156 -16.75 -2.34 20.01
CA GLY A 156 -17.19 -3.41 19.13
C GLY A 156 -17.73 -4.57 19.95
N PRO A 157 -18.61 -5.45 19.40
CA PRO A 157 -19.06 -6.64 20.11
C PRO A 157 -17.83 -7.43 20.57
N GLY A 158 -17.77 -7.66 21.87
CA GLY A 158 -16.60 -8.14 22.57
C GLY A 158 -16.05 -9.46 22.00
N ASN A 159 -14.73 -9.52 22.03
CA ASN A 159 -13.89 -10.68 21.88
C ASN A 159 -13.75 -11.33 20.51
N GLY A 160 -12.70 -11.01 19.89
CA GLY A 160 -12.04 -11.66 18.79
C GLY A 160 -10.91 -10.73 18.40
N ALA A 161 -9.74 -11.28 18.12
CA ALA A 161 -8.79 -10.58 17.27
C ALA A 161 -9.64 -9.76 16.28
N ARG A 162 -9.36 -8.44 16.10
CA ARG A 162 -9.91 -7.75 14.93
C ARG A 162 -9.63 -8.70 13.78
N GLU A 163 -10.63 -9.43 13.34
CA GLU A 163 -10.55 -10.07 12.04
C GLU A 163 -10.16 -8.91 11.14
N ALA A 164 -8.96 -9.00 10.61
CA ALA A 164 -8.50 -8.03 9.61
C ALA A 164 -9.69 -7.88 8.67
N LEU A 165 -10.21 -6.65 8.53
CA LEU A 165 -11.42 -6.38 7.74
C LEU A 165 -11.33 -7.25 6.51
N THR A 166 -12.29 -8.14 6.33
CA THR A 166 -12.26 -9.00 5.15
C THR A 166 -12.20 -8.08 3.93
N LEU A 167 -11.56 -8.53 2.85
CA LEU A 167 -11.51 -7.74 1.62
C LEU A 167 -12.91 -7.30 1.17
N GLU A 168 -13.96 -8.05 1.53
CA GLU A 168 -15.36 -7.71 1.27
C GLU A 168 -15.84 -6.53 2.13
N GLU A 169 -15.50 -6.49 3.41
CA GLU A 169 -15.84 -5.37 4.30
C GLU A 169 -15.09 -4.10 3.91
N VAL A 170 -13.81 -4.22 3.52
CA VAL A 170 -13.03 -3.10 2.97
C VAL A 170 -13.65 -2.61 1.67
N ALA A 171 -14.04 -3.52 0.76
CA ALA A 171 -14.68 -3.17 -0.50
C ALA A 171 -16.02 -2.45 -0.29
N ASP A 172 -16.88 -2.95 0.62
CA ASP A 172 -18.15 -2.35 0.94
C ASP A 172 -17.99 -0.95 1.56
N LYS A 173 -17.06 -0.79 2.48
CA LYS A 173 -16.72 0.51 3.08
C LYS A 173 -16.14 1.49 2.04
N LEU A 174 -15.21 1.05 1.19
CA LEU A 174 -14.68 1.89 0.12
C LEU A 174 -15.79 2.37 -0.84
N GLN A 175 -16.69 1.47 -1.23
CA GLN A 175 -17.81 1.83 -2.11
C GLN A 175 -18.80 2.79 -1.46
N ARG A 176 -19.07 2.65 -0.16
CA ARG A 176 -20.00 3.52 0.57
C ARG A 176 -19.42 4.89 0.89
N LEU A 177 -18.14 4.95 1.23
CA LEU A 177 -17.48 6.18 1.67
C LEU A 177 -16.91 6.99 0.51
N TYR A 178 -16.47 6.32 -0.56
CA TYR A 178 -15.78 6.96 -1.68
C TYR A 178 -16.42 6.59 -3.02
N ARG A 179 -16.56 7.58 -3.90
CA ARG A 179 -16.97 7.34 -5.28
C ARG A 179 -15.79 6.76 -6.07
N LEU A 180 -15.67 5.44 -6.06
CA LEU A 180 -14.67 4.77 -6.87
C LEU A 180 -14.88 5.08 -8.36
N PRO A 181 -13.82 5.39 -9.11
CA PRO A 181 -13.96 5.72 -10.52
C PRO A 181 -14.49 4.50 -11.30
N PRO A 182 -15.53 4.68 -12.14
CA PRO A 182 -15.97 3.61 -13.00
C PRO A 182 -14.89 3.28 -14.04
N MET A 183 -14.85 2.03 -14.48
CA MET A 183 -13.99 1.67 -15.60
C MET A 183 -14.35 2.51 -16.83
N PRO A 184 -13.39 3.17 -17.51
CA PRO A 184 -13.68 3.93 -18.72
C PRO A 184 -14.37 3.07 -19.79
N ALA A 185 -15.36 3.65 -20.48
CA ALA A 185 -16.20 2.92 -21.42
C ALA A 185 -15.40 2.17 -22.48
N LEU A 186 -14.30 2.76 -22.96
CA LEU A 186 -13.42 2.14 -23.95
C LEU A 186 -12.68 0.92 -23.36
N ALA A 187 -12.16 1.04 -22.13
CA ALA A 187 -11.52 -0.05 -21.41
C ALA A 187 -12.49 -1.23 -21.21
N LEU A 188 -13.72 -0.94 -20.80
CA LEU A 188 -14.76 -1.96 -20.63
C LEU A 188 -15.11 -2.67 -21.95
N ARG A 189 -15.13 -1.94 -23.07
CA ARG A 189 -15.38 -2.54 -24.41
C ARG A 189 -14.22 -3.44 -24.82
N ILE A 190 -12.98 -3.02 -24.57
CA ILE A 190 -11.79 -3.85 -24.84
C ILE A 190 -11.83 -5.12 -23.99
N LEU A 191 -12.11 -4.99 -22.69
CA LEU A 191 -12.21 -6.13 -21.78
C LEU A 191 -13.27 -7.15 -22.23
N ARG A 192 -14.44 -6.68 -22.66
CA ARG A 192 -15.48 -7.57 -23.18
C ARG A 192 -15.08 -8.26 -24.48
N LEU A 193 -14.31 -7.58 -25.31
CA LEU A 193 -13.80 -8.16 -26.55
C LEU A 193 -12.76 -9.25 -26.29
N THR A 194 -11.89 -9.09 -25.27
CA THR A 194 -10.92 -10.13 -24.87
C THR A 194 -11.57 -11.36 -24.26
N ALA A 195 -12.75 -11.23 -23.68
CA ALA A 195 -13.53 -12.36 -23.17
C ALA A 195 -14.28 -13.15 -24.28
N ASN A 196 -14.34 -12.63 -25.49
CA ASN A 196 -14.99 -13.28 -26.63
C ASN A 196 -13.98 -14.08 -27.44
N THR A 197 -14.08 -15.41 -27.42
CA THR A 197 -13.20 -16.33 -28.16
C THR A 197 -13.26 -16.18 -29.66
N ASP A 198 -14.34 -15.62 -30.21
CA ASP A 198 -14.54 -15.41 -31.64
C ASP A 198 -14.09 -14.00 -32.07
N ALA A 199 -13.54 -13.20 -31.17
CA ALA A 199 -13.10 -11.84 -31.45
C ALA A 199 -11.97 -11.82 -32.49
N THR A 200 -12.06 -10.91 -33.42
CA THR A 200 -11.10 -10.79 -34.54
C THR A 200 -10.14 -9.62 -34.34
N ALA A 201 -8.96 -9.72 -34.94
CA ALA A 201 -7.99 -8.63 -35.01
C ALA A 201 -8.58 -7.33 -35.60
N ARG A 202 -9.53 -7.46 -36.49
CA ARG A 202 -10.23 -6.33 -37.11
C ARG A 202 -11.13 -5.62 -36.12
N GLU A 203 -11.93 -6.36 -35.36
CA GLU A 203 -12.81 -5.76 -34.32
C GLU A 203 -12.02 -5.03 -33.25
N LEU A 204 -10.88 -5.59 -32.81
CA LEU A 204 -9.98 -4.92 -31.87
C LEU A 204 -9.39 -3.64 -32.48
N ALA A 205 -8.95 -3.68 -33.73
CA ALA A 205 -8.40 -2.52 -34.41
C ALA A 205 -9.46 -1.41 -34.56
N GLU A 206 -10.66 -1.73 -35.04
CA GLU A 206 -11.76 -0.77 -35.18
C GLU A 206 -12.13 -0.13 -33.83
N LEU A 207 -12.09 -0.92 -32.74
CA LEU A 207 -12.36 -0.42 -31.39
C LEU A 207 -11.28 0.55 -30.90
N ILE A 208 -10.02 0.26 -31.13
CA ILE A 208 -8.88 1.11 -30.75
C ILE A 208 -8.84 2.38 -31.62
N GLU A 209 -9.04 2.23 -32.92
CA GLU A 209 -8.98 3.32 -33.90
C GLU A 209 -10.12 4.34 -33.73
N PHE A 210 -11.17 4.00 -32.98
CA PHE A 210 -12.20 4.95 -32.58
C PHE A 210 -11.66 6.07 -31.67
N ASP A 211 -10.56 5.83 -30.95
CA ASP A 211 -9.89 6.83 -30.12
C ASP A 211 -8.50 7.17 -30.72
N PRO A 212 -8.33 8.39 -31.29
CA PRO A 212 -7.07 8.77 -31.92
C PRO A 212 -5.86 8.79 -30.95
N SER A 213 -6.07 9.13 -29.69
CA SER A 213 -5.02 9.15 -28.66
C SER A 213 -4.57 7.73 -28.34
N LEU A 214 -5.50 6.81 -28.10
CA LEU A 214 -5.20 5.39 -27.88
C LEU A 214 -4.53 4.77 -29.10
N THR A 215 -5.04 5.06 -30.30
CA THR A 215 -4.43 4.62 -31.57
C THR A 215 -2.96 5.05 -31.66
N ALA A 216 -2.67 6.34 -31.40
CA ALA A 216 -1.30 6.85 -31.46
C ALA A 216 -0.38 6.15 -30.47
N GLN A 217 -0.86 5.90 -29.24
CA GLN A 217 -0.10 5.23 -28.19
C GLN A 217 0.15 3.75 -28.51
N VAL A 218 -0.87 3.01 -28.95
CA VAL A 218 -0.74 1.61 -29.38
C VAL A 218 0.19 1.47 -30.61
N MET A 219 0.07 2.37 -31.59
CA MET A 219 0.97 2.37 -32.75
C MET A 219 2.40 2.70 -32.37
N ARG A 220 2.63 3.60 -31.43
CA ARG A 220 3.97 3.91 -30.91
C ARG A 220 4.57 2.71 -30.21
N TYR A 221 3.78 2.03 -29.39
CA TYR A 221 4.17 0.78 -28.74
C TYR A 221 4.54 -0.29 -29.76
N ALA A 222 3.71 -0.53 -30.76
CA ALA A 222 3.94 -1.54 -31.78
C ALA A 222 5.17 -1.28 -32.67
N ARG A 223 5.54 -0.01 -32.83
CA ARG A 223 6.73 0.43 -33.60
C ARG A 223 8.01 0.48 -32.78
N SER A 224 7.93 0.20 -31.50
CA SER A 224 9.10 0.16 -30.61
C SER A 224 10.08 -0.92 -31.06
N ALA A 225 11.39 -0.64 -30.96
CA ALA A 225 12.44 -1.59 -31.25
C ALA A 225 12.38 -2.85 -30.35
N LEU A 226 11.65 -2.79 -29.24
CA LEU A 226 11.34 -3.91 -28.37
C LEU A 226 10.87 -5.17 -29.11
N PHE A 227 10.11 -4.99 -30.20
CA PHE A 227 9.53 -6.10 -30.97
C PHE A 227 10.37 -6.50 -32.17
N ASN A 228 11.44 -5.78 -32.45
CA ASN A 228 12.42 -6.08 -33.50
C ASN A 228 11.77 -6.42 -34.89
N TYR A 229 10.64 -5.75 -35.17
CA TYR A 229 9.90 -5.99 -36.43
C TYR A 229 10.58 -5.24 -37.59
N PRO A 230 11.05 -5.93 -38.63
CA PRO A 230 11.83 -5.29 -39.68
C PRO A 230 11.00 -4.47 -40.68
N GLY A 231 9.67 -4.56 -40.58
CA GLY A 231 8.74 -3.88 -41.47
C GLY A 231 8.21 -2.56 -40.94
N GLN A 232 7.50 -1.82 -41.80
CA GLN A 232 6.71 -0.67 -41.31
C GLN A 232 5.31 -1.11 -40.92
N ILE A 233 4.78 -0.50 -39.87
CA ILE A 233 3.43 -0.75 -39.34
C ILE A 233 2.60 0.50 -39.62
N HIS A 234 1.51 0.36 -40.37
CA HIS A 234 0.66 1.48 -40.83
C HIS A 234 -0.70 1.54 -40.13
N SER A 235 -1.16 0.44 -39.50
CA SER A 235 -2.46 0.36 -38.85
C SER A 235 -2.41 -0.46 -37.55
N VAL A 236 -3.39 -0.29 -36.70
CA VAL A 236 -3.57 -1.13 -35.50
C VAL A 236 -3.80 -2.58 -35.89
N GLN A 237 -4.53 -2.81 -36.98
CA GLN A 237 -4.75 -4.17 -37.48
C GLN A 237 -3.43 -4.86 -37.85
N GLU A 238 -2.49 -4.15 -38.49
CA GLU A 238 -1.15 -4.68 -38.76
C GLU A 238 -0.35 -4.93 -37.49
N ALA A 239 -0.46 -4.04 -36.49
CA ALA A 239 0.14 -4.24 -35.17
C ALA A 239 -0.36 -5.54 -34.51
N VAL A 240 -1.65 -5.81 -34.59
CA VAL A 240 -2.28 -7.03 -34.07
C VAL A 240 -1.81 -8.26 -34.84
N THR A 241 -1.87 -8.23 -36.16
CA THR A 241 -1.70 -9.45 -36.99
C THR A 241 -0.25 -9.83 -37.27
N ARG A 242 0.67 -8.85 -37.30
CA ARG A 242 2.06 -9.05 -37.73
C ARG A 242 3.11 -8.93 -36.64
N VAL A 243 2.81 -8.23 -35.53
CA VAL A 243 3.85 -7.85 -34.56
C VAL A 243 3.54 -8.37 -33.19
N LEU A 244 2.40 -7.98 -32.63
CA LEU A 244 2.12 -8.13 -31.19
C LEU A 244 1.19 -9.31 -30.87
N GLY A 245 0.29 -9.65 -31.78
CA GLY A 245 -0.83 -10.54 -31.52
C GLY A 245 -2.02 -9.83 -30.87
N PHE A 246 -3.17 -10.50 -30.87
CA PHE A 246 -4.44 -9.97 -30.37
C PHE A 246 -4.36 -9.62 -28.88
N ASP A 247 -3.99 -10.58 -28.02
CA ASP A 247 -4.02 -10.42 -26.56
C ASP A 247 -3.11 -9.30 -26.09
N ARG A 248 -1.89 -9.20 -26.63
CA ARG A 248 -0.96 -8.16 -26.24
C ARG A 248 -1.44 -6.77 -26.59
N VAL A 249 -1.97 -6.57 -27.80
CA VAL A 249 -2.54 -5.28 -28.20
C VAL A 249 -3.74 -4.94 -27.33
N ALA A 250 -4.61 -5.90 -27.08
CA ALA A 250 -5.78 -5.71 -26.26
C ALA A 250 -5.41 -5.35 -24.80
N HIS A 251 -4.44 -6.05 -24.20
CA HIS A 251 -3.99 -5.79 -22.83
C HIS A 251 -3.33 -4.41 -22.67
N ILE A 252 -2.48 -4.02 -23.63
CA ILE A 252 -1.88 -2.69 -23.64
C ILE A 252 -2.94 -1.61 -23.80
N ALA A 253 -3.85 -1.77 -24.75
CA ALA A 253 -4.94 -0.83 -24.98
C ALA A 253 -5.86 -0.74 -23.76
N LEU A 254 -6.13 -1.87 -23.09
CA LEU A 254 -6.89 -1.93 -21.84
C LEU A 254 -6.21 -1.14 -20.73
N GLY A 255 -4.92 -1.36 -20.51
CA GLY A 255 -4.13 -0.63 -19.50
C GLY A 255 -4.15 0.88 -19.73
N ILE A 256 -3.81 1.31 -20.97
CA ILE A 256 -3.79 2.72 -21.35
C ILE A 256 -5.18 3.37 -21.19
N ALA A 257 -6.24 2.70 -21.63
CA ALA A 257 -7.60 3.22 -21.49
C ALA A 257 -8.05 3.30 -20.03
N SER A 258 -7.62 2.35 -19.20
CA SER A 258 -8.01 2.26 -17.78
C SER A 258 -7.38 3.36 -16.92
N VAL A 259 -6.13 3.75 -17.20
CA VAL A 259 -5.43 4.82 -16.47
C VAL A 259 -6.16 6.16 -16.55
N ARG A 260 -6.95 6.39 -17.59
CA ARG A 260 -7.77 7.62 -17.75
C ARG A 260 -8.87 7.78 -16.69
N ALA A 261 -9.12 6.77 -15.87
CA ALA A 261 -10.01 6.88 -14.73
C ALA A 261 -9.44 7.72 -13.58
N PHE A 262 -8.12 7.96 -13.58
CA PHE A 262 -7.40 8.56 -12.46
C PHE A 262 -6.83 9.92 -12.81
N ASP A 263 -6.95 10.84 -11.84
CA ASP A 263 -6.28 12.14 -11.86
C ASP A 263 -5.17 12.11 -10.80
N VAL A 264 -3.94 11.90 -11.25
CA VAL A 264 -2.75 11.72 -10.40
C VAL A 264 -1.63 12.63 -10.92
N PRO A 265 -0.82 13.24 -10.04
CA PRO A 265 0.31 14.06 -10.44
C PRO A 265 1.24 13.33 -11.42
N ARG A 266 1.72 14.04 -12.43
CA ARG A 266 2.60 13.43 -13.43
C ARG A 266 3.98 13.12 -12.86
N LYS A 267 4.54 14.05 -12.07
CA LYS A 267 5.89 13.97 -11.48
C LYS A 267 5.86 13.48 -10.05
N GLY A 268 7.00 13.01 -9.57
CA GLY A 268 7.21 12.47 -8.24
C GLY A 268 7.57 10.99 -8.30
N MET A 269 8.06 10.47 -7.18
CA MET A 269 8.48 9.05 -7.08
C MET A 269 7.33 8.07 -7.35
N LEU A 270 6.09 8.49 -7.05
CA LEU A 270 4.85 7.71 -7.25
C LEU A 270 3.95 8.31 -8.34
N GLY A 271 4.44 9.35 -9.05
CA GLY A 271 3.68 10.01 -10.11
C GLY A 271 3.53 9.15 -11.36
N MET A 272 2.74 9.65 -12.33
CA MET A 272 2.38 8.92 -13.56
C MET A 272 3.61 8.47 -14.39
N ASP A 273 4.68 9.30 -14.41
CA ASP A 273 5.93 8.97 -15.12
C ASP A 273 6.57 7.70 -14.50
N SER A 274 6.68 7.65 -13.18
CA SER A 274 7.23 6.50 -12.44
C SER A 274 6.31 5.29 -12.51
N PHE A 275 4.99 5.51 -12.41
CA PHE A 275 3.99 4.46 -12.54
C PHE A 275 4.10 3.72 -13.88
N TRP A 276 4.12 4.45 -15.02
CA TRP A 276 4.23 3.80 -16.32
C TRP A 276 5.55 3.06 -16.51
N ARG A 277 6.64 3.68 -16.03
CA ARG A 277 7.96 3.02 -16.08
C ARG A 277 7.92 1.69 -15.33
N HIS A 278 7.49 1.70 -14.09
CA HIS A 278 7.39 0.49 -13.26
C HIS A 278 6.46 -0.56 -13.89
N SER A 279 5.25 -0.17 -14.26
CA SER A 279 4.24 -1.07 -14.84
C SER A 279 4.71 -1.76 -16.12
N LEU A 280 5.39 -1.03 -17.02
CA LEU A 280 5.88 -1.61 -18.29
C LEU A 280 7.04 -2.59 -18.05
N TYR A 281 7.98 -2.25 -17.17
CA TYR A 281 9.08 -3.14 -16.84
C TYR A 281 8.60 -4.40 -16.11
N CYS A 282 7.67 -4.26 -15.17
CA CYS A 282 7.07 -5.39 -14.48
C CYS A 282 6.30 -6.30 -15.46
N ALA A 283 5.49 -5.72 -16.34
CA ALA A 283 4.78 -6.46 -17.38
C ALA A 283 5.74 -7.24 -18.32
N PHE A 284 6.84 -6.61 -18.74
CA PHE A 284 7.85 -7.26 -19.55
C PHE A 284 8.49 -8.46 -18.85
N LEU A 285 8.88 -8.30 -17.58
CA LEU A 285 9.47 -9.37 -16.78
C LEU A 285 8.48 -10.51 -16.56
N CYS A 286 7.25 -10.22 -16.12
CA CYS A 286 6.20 -11.24 -15.94
C CYS A 286 5.98 -12.04 -17.23
N GLN A 287 5.91 -11.37 -18.38
CA GLN A 287 5.77 -12.03 -19.67
C GLN A 287 6.99 -12.91 -20.03
N SER A 288 8.19 -12.49 -19.64
CA SER A 288 9.42 -13.23 -19.88
C SER A 288 9.56 -14.46 -19.00
N ILE A 289 9.02 -14.38 -17.76
CA ILE A 289 9.00 -15.49 -16.79
C ILE A 289 7.94 -16.53 -17.17
N ALA A 290 6.75 -16.11 -17.57
CA ALA A 290 5.58 -16.95 -17.77
C ALA A 290 5.81 -18.26 -18.55
N PRO A 291 6.51 -18.27 -19.70
CA PRO A 291 6.74 -19.52 -20.46
C PRO A 291 7.56 -20.55 -19.71
N ARG A 292 8.42 -20.09 -18.80
CA ARG A 292 9.30 -20.95 -18.00
C ARG A 292 8.55 -21.67 -16.88
N CYS A 293 7.39 -21.11 -16.49
CA CYS A 293 6.48 -21.67 -15.46
C CYS A 293 5.23 -22.30 -16.09
N GLY A 294 5.13 -22.39 -17.43
CA GLY A 294 3.93 -22.91 -18.10
C GLY A 294 2.69 -22.02 -17.97
N ALA A 295 2.86 -20.72 -17.66
CA ALA A 295 1.78 -19.75 -17.52
C ALA A 295 1.50 -19.00 -18.84
N ASP A 296 0.28 -18.44 -18.95
CA ASP A 296 -0.09 -17.63 -20.11
C ASP A 296 0.66 -16.29 -20.14
N LYS A 297 1.33 -16.01 -21.24
CA LYS A 297 2.16 -14.81 -21.43
C LYS A 297 1.36 -13.51 -21.42
N GLY A 298 0.18 -13.53 -22.03
CA GLY A 298 -0.67 -12.36 -22.15
C GLY A 298 -1.24 -11.97 -20.80
N LEU A 299 -1.72 -12.96 -20.06
CA LEU A 299 -2.25 -12.75 -18.72
C LEU A 299 -1.16 -12.34 -17.72
N ALA A 300 0.03 -12.94 -17.78
CA ALA A 300 1.18 -12.52 -16.97
C ALA A 300 1.58 -11.07 -17.26
N TYR A 301 1.60 -10.68 -18.54
CA TYR A 301 1.81 -9.29 -18.94
C TYR A 301 0.79 -8.35 -18.29
N LEU A 302 -0.50 -8.71 -18.36
CA LEU A 302 -1.58 -7.92 -17.77
C LEU A 302 -1.47 -7.82 -16.23
N CYS A 303 -1.12 -8.91 -15.57
CA CYS A 303 -0.85 -8.92 -14.13
C CYS A 303 0.25 -7.90 -13.77
N GLY A 304 1.38 -7.95 -14.45
CA GLY A 304 2.48 -7.00 -14.22
C GLY A 304 2.11 -5.56 -14.58
N LEU A 305 1.31 -5.35 -15.63
CA LEU A 305 0.92 -4.00 -16.05
C LEU A 305 -0.02 -3.29 -15.08
N LEU A 306 -0.94 -4.04 -14.45
CA LEU A 306 -2.03 -3.47 -13.66
C LEU A 306 -1.83 -3.58 -12.13
N HIS A 307 -0.77 -4.28 -11.65
CA HIS A 307 -0.65 -4.59 -10.22
C HIS A 307 -0.68 -3.36 -9.30
N ASN A 308 -0.17 -2.21 -9.76
CA ASN A 308 -0.06 -0.97 -8.99
C ASN A 308 -1.22 0.03 -9.20
N PHE A 309 -2.34 -0.37 -9.81
CA PHE A 309 -3.50 0.54 -10.00
C PHE A 309 -4.10 1.03 -8.68
N GLY A 310 -3.92 0.30 -7.60
CA GLY A 310 -4.31 0.77 -6.27
C GLY A 310 -3.60 2.05 -5.85
N LEU A 311 -2.34 2.21 -6.25
CA LEU A 311 -1.57 3.43 -5.99
C LEU A 311 -2.16 4.65 -6.75
N LEU A 312 -2.60 4.44 -8.01
CA LEU A 312 -3.31 5.48 -8.77
C LEU A 312 -4.64 5.84 -8.12
N LEU A 313 -5.36 4.85 -7.58
CA LEU A 313 -6.60 5.10 -6.87
C LEU A 313 -6.39 5.90 -5.59
N VAL A 314 -5.33 5.59 -4.84
CA VAL A 314 -4.94 6.39 -3.65
C VAL A 314 -4.63 7.82 -4.05
N GLY A 315 -3.83 8.05 -5.10
CA GLY A 315 -3.52 9.40 -5.58
C GLY A 315 -4.73 10.19 -6.08
N HIS A 316 -5.68 9.50 -6.72
CA HIS A 316 -6.93 10.10 -7.21
C HIS A 316 -7.89 10.51 -6.08
N LEU A 317 -8.06 9.65 -5.08
CA LEU A 317 -9.00 9.87 -3.98
C LEU A 317 -8.43 10.74 -2.86
N PHE A 318 -7.11 10.69 -2.64
CA PHE A 318 -6.42 11.28 -1.50
C PHE A 318 -5.15 12.04 -1.95
N PRO A 319 -5.32 13.12 -2.75
CA PRO A 319 -4.17 13.81 -3.35
C PRO A 319 -3.22 14.43 -2.31
N ALA A 320 -3.71 14.87 -1.15
CA ALA A 320 -2.87 15.45 -0.10
C ALA A 320 -2.00 14.39 0.58
N GLU A 321 -2.59 13.25 0.91
CA GLU A 321 -1.90 12.10 1.51
C GLU A 321 -0.96 11.44 0.49
N PHE A 322 -1.32 11.44 -0.77
CA PHE A 322 -0.45 10.97 -1.85
C PHE A 322 0.79 11.85 -2.03
N ASP A 323 0.66 13.17 -1.89
CA ASP A 323 1.80 14.08 -1.89
C ASP A 323 2.71 13.83 -0.67
N GLU A 324 2.12 13.56 0.50
CA GLU A 324 2.88 13.19 1.70
C GLU A 324 3.62 11.85 1.50
N LEU A 325 2.95 10.86 0.91
CA LEU A 325 3.53 9.55 0.59
C LEU A 325 4.70 9.69 -0.41
N ASN A 326 4.57 10.56 -1.43
CA ASN A 326 5.66 10.90 -2.35
C ASN A 326 6.88 11.49 -1.62
N GLN A 327 6.66 12.43 -0.70
CA GLN A 327 7.74 13.05 0.08
C GLN A 327 8.42 12.04 1.01
N LEU A 328 7.64 11.17 1.66
CA LEU A 328 8.16 10.12 2.51
C LEU A 328 8.98 9.11 1.70
N ARG A 329 8.51 8.74 0.52
CA ARG A 329 9.22 7.83 -0.39
C ARG A 329 10.55 8.40 -0.85
N GLU A 330 10.58 9.70 -1.21
CA GLU A 330 11.80 10.39 -1.61
C GLU A 330 12.81 10.47 -0.45
N ALA A 331 12.32 10.72 0.76
CA ALA A 331 13.17 10.81 1.95
C ALA A 331 13.64 9.44 2.47
N ASN A 332 12.93 8.34 2.16
CA ASN A 332 13.18 6.99 2.67
C ASN A 332 13.15 5.97 1.53
N PRO A 333 14.13 5.96 0.63
CA PRO A 333 14.12 5.10 -0.56
C PRO A 333 14.20 3.60 -0.24
N GLU A 334 14.71 3.24 0.94
CA GLU A 334 14.85 1.86 1.39
C GLU A 334 13.61 1.33 2.14
N ALA A 335 12.70 2.22 2.59
CA ALA A 335 11.50 1.80 3.28
C ALA A 335 10.53 1.09 2.32
N SER A 336 9.81 0.07 2.80
CA SER A 336 8.76 -0.56 2.02
C SER A 336 7.57 0.39 1.83
N MET A 337 6.86 0.27 0.71
CA MET A 337 5.64 1.06 0.48
C MET A 337 4.60 0.80 1.56
N HIS A 338 4.43 -0.45 1.97
CA HIS A 338 3.52 -0.80 3.05
C HIS A 338 3.82 -0.03 4.34
N SER A 339 5.10 0.09 4.73
CA SER A 339 5.51 0.87 5.91
C SER A 339 5.18 2.36 5.76
N LEU A 340 5.43 2.93 4.57
CA LEU A 340 5.13 4.34 4.30
C LEU A 340 3.62 4.60 4.27
N GLU A 341 2.84 3.69 3.69
CA GLU A 341 1.38 3.74 3.69
C GLU A 341 0.80 3.66 5.11
N GLN A 342 1.35 2.80 5.97
CA GLN A 342 0.99 2.75 7.37
C GLN A 342 1.27 4.07 8.11
N GLN A 343 2.35 4.76 7.78
CA GLN A 343 2.67 6.06 8.37
C GLN A 343 1.67 7.14 7.95
N VAL A 344 1.23 7.13 6.69
CA VAL A 344 0.29 8.13 6.15
C VAL A 344 -1.13 7.83 6.57
N PHE A 345 -1.58 6.58 6.47
CA PHE A 345 -2.98 6.18 6.64
C PHE A 345 -3.27 5.46 7.97
N GLY A 346 -2.28 4.89 8.63
CA GLY A 346 -2.44 4.06 9.84
C GLY A 346 -2.78 4.82 11.11
N SER A 347 -2.78 6.15 11.11
CA SER A 347 -2.86 6.98 12.32
C SER A 347 -4.28 7.34 12.79
N GLY A 348 -5.31 6.57 12.45
CA GLY A 348 -6.65 6.72 13.06
C GLY A 348 -7.53 7.83 12.47
N ASN A 349 -7.27 8.27 11.26
CA ASN A 349 -7.99 9.38 10.58
C ASN A 349 -9.31 8.97 9.90
N GLY A 350 -9.88 7.81 10.21
CA GLY A 350 -11.01 7.27 9.46
C GLY A 350 -10.62 6.70 8.09
N GLN A 351 -9.37 6.86 7.70
CA GLN A 351 -8.76 6.30 6.48
C GLN A 351 -8.07 4.95 6.73
N GLU A 352 -8.32 4.33 7.90
CA GLU A 352 -7.78 3.01 8.29
C GLU A 352 -8.03 1.91 7.24
N ILE A 353 -9.05 2.11 6.38
CA ILE A 353 -9.32 1.25 5.23
C ILE A 353 -8.14 1.25 4.25
N LEU A 354 -7.40 2.34 4.16
CA LEU A 354 -6.26 2.49 3.24
C LEU A 354 -4.97 1.89 3.84
N SER A 355 -4.93 1.67 5.16
CA SER A 355 -3.80 1.01 5.82
C SER A 355 -3.65 -0.48 5.42
N VAL A 356 -4.63 -1.06 4.73
CA VAL A 356 -4.50 -2.39 4.11
C VAL A 356 -3.48 -2.42 2.96
N GLY A 357 -3.01 -1.24 2.53
CA GLY A 357 -2.03 -1.06 1.45
C GLY A 357 -2.67 -0.92 0.06
N HIS A 358 -1.95 -0.26 -0.83
CA HIS A 358 -2.44 -0.02 -2.21
C HIS A 358 -2.71 -1.32 -2.97
N GLY A 359 -1.98 -2.39 -2.68
CA GLY A 359 -2.22 -3.69 -3.31
C GLY A 359 -3.65 -4.18 -3.07
N ALA A 360 -4.09 -4.26 -1.81
CA ALA A 360 -5.44 -4.68 -1.46
C ALA A 360 -6.51 -3.78 -2.11
N ILE A 361 -6.29 -2.47 -2.11
CA ILE A 361 -7.17 -1.47 -2.73
C ILE A 361 -7.25 -1.69 -4.25
N GLY A 362 -6.11 -1.96 -4.90
CA GLY A 362 -6.03 -2.30 -6.32
C GLY A 362 -6.79 -3.58 -6.65
N GLY A 363 -6.65 -4.62 -5.84
CA GLY A 363 -7.40 -5.87 -5.99
C GLY A 363 -8.92 -5.65 -5.90
N ILE A 364 -9.40 -4.81 -4.98
CA ILE A 364 -10.81 -4.43 -4.86
C ILE A 364 -11.27 -3.70 -6.12
N LEU A 365 -10.52 -2.71 -6.59
CA LEU A 365 -10.84 -1.97 -7.81
C LEU A 365 -10.96 -2.90 -9.01
N HIS A 366 -9.98 -3.80 -9.19
CA HIS A 366 -9.97 -4.74 -10.31
C HIS A 366 -11.15 -5.72 -10.26
N ARG A 367 -11.54 -6.16 -9.07
CA ARG A 367 -12.75 -6.98 -8.88
C ARG A 367 -14.02 -6.23 -9.28
N LEU A 368 -14.15 -4.97 -8.87
CA LEU A 368 -15.27 -4.10 -9.26
C LEU A 368 -15.33 -3.87 -10.77
N TRP A 369 -14.18 -3.80 -11.41
CA TRP A 369 -14.07 -3.66 -12.86
C TRP A 369 -14.20 -5.01 -13.60
N GLN A 370 -14.41 -6.11 -12.88
CA GLN A 370 -14.56 -7.46 -13.42
C GLN A 370 -13.37 -7.92 -14.27
N LEU A 371 -12.16 -7.56 -13.84
CA LEU A 371 -10.92 -8.07 -14.46
C LEU A 371 -10.73 -9.55 -14.12
N PRO A 372 -9.92 -10.29 -14.92
CA PRO A 372 -9.63 -11.70 -14.66
C PRO A 372 -9.05 -11.94 -13.25
N ASP A 373 -9.42 -13.04 -12.60
CA ASP A 373 -9.02 -13.37 -11.23
C ASP A 373 -7.49 -13.33 -11.00
N PRO A 374 -6.61 -13.82 -11.92
CA PRO A 374 -5.17 -13.67 -11.75
C PRO A 374 -4.72 -12.21 -11.63
N VAL A 375 -5.35 -11.27 -12.35
CA VAL A 375 -5.06 -9.84 -12.28
C VAL A 375 -5.51 -9.26 -10.95
N VAL A 376 -6.71 -9.63 -10.51
CA VAL A 376 -7.26 -9.23 -9.20
C VAL A 376 -6.34 -9.70 -8.07
N LYS A 377 -5.92 -10.98 -8.11
CA LYS A 377 -5.03 -11.56 -7.08
C LYS A 377 -3.65 -10.94 -7.13
N SER A 378 -3.03 -10.83 -8.31
CA SER A 378 -1.70 -10.23 -8.43
C SER A 378 -1.66 -8.80 -7.87
N ALA A 379 -2.66 -7.98 -8.18
CA ALA A 379 -2.76 -6.64 -7.58
C ALA A 379 -3.01 -6.72 -6.06
N GLY A 380 -3.94 -7.59 -5.64
CA GLY A 380 -4.40 -7.63 -4.25
C GLY A 380 -3.37 -8.05 -3.23
N VAL A 381 -2.44 -8.91 -3.60
CA VAL A 381 -1.54 -9.58 -2.64
C VAL A 381 -0.05 -9.55 -3.04
N HIS A 382 0.35 -8.75 -4.06
CA HIS A 382 1.75 -8.69 -4.46
C HIS A 382 2.69 -8.19 -3.35
N GLN A 383 2.16 -7.46 -2.37
CA GLN A 383 2.91 -7.00 -1.20
C GLN A 383 3.01 -8.04 -0.07
N GLN A 384 2.39 -9.22 -0.20
CA GLN A 384 2.41 -10.27 0.82
C GLN A 384 3.51 -11.29 0.51
N PRO A 385 4.65 -11.28 1.23
CA PRO A 385 5.70 -12.26 1.01
C PRO A 385 5.21 -13.67 1.31
N GLY A 386 5.70 -14.66 0.55
CA GLY A 386 5.36 -16.06 0.76
C GLY A 386 3.89 -16.39 0.49
N TYR A 387 3.24 -15.68 -0.41
CA TYR A 387 1.86 -15.99 -0.78
C TYR A 387 1.74 -17.41 -1.35
N HIS A 388 0.82 -18.19 -0.78
CA HIS A 388 0.40 -19.50 -1.28
C HIS A 388 -1.12 -19.51 -1.44
N GLY A 389 -1.61 -19.77 -2.64
CA GLY A 389 -3.05 -19.80 -2.89
C GLY A 389 -3.42 -19.77 -4.39
N GLU A 390 -4.65 -19.36 -4.67
CA GLU A 390 -5.13 -19.26 -6.05
C GLU A 390 -4.25 -18.32 -6.88
N HIS A 391 -3.94 -18.76 -8.09
CA HIS A 391 -3.13 -17.97 -9.05
C HIS A 391 -1.71 -17.62 -8.55
N GLU A 392 -1.16 -18.41 -7.63
CA GLU A 392 0.15 -18.21 -7.00
C GLU A 392 1.25 -17.84 -8.01
N HIS A 393 1.37 -18.56 -9.13
CA HIS A 393 2.40 -18.30 -10.13
C HIS A 393 2.35 -16.85 -10.64
N TYR A 394 1.16 -16.29 -10.89
CA TYR A 394 1.03 -14.90 -11.36
C TYR A 394 1.40 -13.89 -10.28
N VAL A 395 1.03 -14.15 -9.04
CA VAL A 395 1.40 -13.31 -7.89
C VAL A 395 2.91 -13.31 -7.70
N VAL A 396 3.52 -14.49 -7.63
CA VAL A 396 4.96 -14.64 -7.41
C VAL A 396 5.78 -14.10 -8.59
N MET A 397 5.28 -14.20 -9.84
CA MET A 397 5.92 -13.52 -10.97
C MET A 397 5.98 -12.00 -10.79
N VAL A 398 4.91 -11.37 -10.31
CA VAL A 398 4.89 -9.93 -10.01
C VAL A 398 5.84 -9.60 -8.88
N GLN A 399 5.87 -10.39 -7.81
CA GLN A 399 6.80 -10.22 -6.69
C GLN A 399 8.25 -10.33 -7.14
N LEU A 400 8.60 -11.35 -7.92
CA LEU A 400 9.95 -11.54 -8.45
C LEU A 400 10.33 -10.39 -9.40
N ALA A 401 9.40 -9.94 -10.26
CA ALA A 401 9.64 -8.81 -11.14
C ALA A 401 9.93 -7.54 -10.33
N ASN A 402 9.14 -7.25 -9.29
CA ASN A 402 9.36 -6.10 -8.40
C ASN A 402 10.71 -6.18 -7.68
N ALA A 403 11.11 -7.38 -7.21
CA ALA A 403 12.40 -7.62 -6.60
C ALA A 403 13.56 -7.25 -7.55
N LEU A 404 13.54 -7.75 -8.78
CA LEU A 404 14.57 -7.46 -9.79
C LEU A 404 14.58 -5.98 -10.22
N LEU A 405 13.44 -5.32 -10.21
CA LEU A 405 13.31 -3.90 -10.55
C LEU A 405 13.81 -2.98 -9.45
N LYS A 406 13.60 -3.33 -8.18
CA LYS A 406 14.07 -2.57 -7.03
C LYS A 406 15.59 -2.44 -7.01
N GLU A 407 16.32 -3.49 -7.33
CA GLU A 407 17.79 -3.46 -7.46
C GLU A 407 18.27 -2.42 -8.48
N ARG A 408 17.40 -1.99 -9.39
CA ARG A 408 17.66 -0.99 -10.43
C ARG A 408 17.05 0.38 -10.11
N GLY A 409 16.54 0.56 -8.91
CA GLY A 409 15.87 1.79 -8.49
C GLY A 409 14.51 2.01 -9.16
N ILE A 410 13.85 0.94 -9.61
CA ILE A 410 12.50 0.97 -10.16
C ILE A 410 11.59 0.19 -9.22
N GLY A 411 10.45 0.79 -8.82
CA GLY A 411 9.47 0.13 -7.95
C GLY A 411 9.74 0.29 -6.46
N ASP A 412 8.97 -0.41 -5.64
CA ASP A 412 8.67 -0.02 -4.27
C ASP A 412 8.97 -1.09 -3.24
N GLU A 413 8.88 -2.35 -3.61
CA GLU A 413 8.85 -3.44 -2.64
C GLU A 413 9.94 -4.43 -2.95
N PHE A 414 10.79 -4.72 -1.97
CA PHE A 414 11.78 -5.76 -2.12
C PHE A 414 12.46 -6.14 -0.82
N ASN A 415 12.56 -7.45 -0.59
CA ASN A 415 13.52 -8.05 0.30
C ASN A 415 14.39 -9.05 -0.51
N PRO A 416 15.70 -8.81 -0.65
CA PRO A 416 16.59 -9.70 -1.42
C PRO A 416 16.56 -11.15 -0.95
N ASP A 417 16.31 -11.35 0.33
CA ASP A 417 16.29 -12.69 0.95
C ASP A 417 15.10 -13.53 0.47
N ASP A 418 14.04 -12.91 -0.09
CA ASP A 418 12.84 -13.61 -0.57
C ASP A 418 13.00 -14.16 -1.99
N VAL A 419 13.97 -13.68 -2.78
CA VAL A 419 14.16 -14.10 -4.19
C VAL A 419 14.36 -15.61 -4.35
N PRO A 420 15.20 -16.29 -3.52
CA PRO A 420 15.34 -17.74 -3.63
C PRO A 420 14.03 -18.51 -3.43
N ALA A 421 13.21 -18.07 -2.48
CA ALA A 421 11.90 -18.68 -2.21
C ALA A 421 10.93 -18.45 -3.38
N MET A 422 10.92 -17.26 -3.98
CA MET A 422 10.10 -16.95 -5.17
C MET A 422 10.49 -17.82 -6.36
N LEU A 423 11.79 -18.04 -6.58
CA LEU A 423 12.28 -18.91 -7.64
C LEU A 423 11.85 -20.36 -7.42
N ASP A 424 11.95 -20.86 -6.19
CA ASP A 424 11.51 -22.21 -5.83
C ASP A 424 10.01 -22.40 -6.05
N GLN A 425 9.18 -21.43 -5.62
CA GLN A 425 7.73 -21.43 -5.86
C GLN A 425 7.37 -21.45 -7.36
N LEU A 426 8.18 -20.81 -8.20
CA LEU A 426 8.00 -20.82 -9.65
C LEU A 426 8.63 -22.04 -10.33
N GLY A 427 9.36 -22.89 -9.59
CA GLY A 427 10.10 -24.02 -10.15
C GLY A 427 11.26 -23.59 -11.05
N LEU A 428 11.90 -22.44 -10.74
CA LEU A 428 12.95 -21.83 -11.54
C LEU A 428 14.31 -21.93 -10.84
N GLY A 429 15.35 -22.16 -11.63
CA GLY A 429 16.73 -22.08 -11.13
C GLY A 429 17.26 -20.65 -11.06
N PRO A 430 18.32 -20.40 -10.25
CA PRO A 430 18.88 -19.05 -10.08
C PRO A 430 19.48 -18.46 -11.35
N ASP A 431 19.85 -19.29 -12.34
CA ASP A 431 20.44 -18.85 -13.62
C ASP A 431 19.50 -17.94 -14.42
N ILE A 432 18.18 -18.05 -14.19
CA ILE A 432 17.19 -17.22 -14.86
C ILE A 432 17.36 -15.72 -14.58
N ILE A 433 17.89 -15.36 -13.41
CA ILE A 433 18.07 -13.95 -13.00
C ILE A 433 19.02 -13.27 -14.00
N GLY A 434 20.11 -13.93 -14.36
CA GLY A 434 21.07 -13.41 -15.33
C GLY A 434 20.43 -13.19 -16.72
N ASP A 435 19.61 -14.14 -17.18
CA ASP A 435 18.88 -14.04 -18.44
C ASP A 435 17.89 -12.88 -18.42
N LEU A 436 17.04 -12.79 -17.38
CA LEU A 436 16.04 -11.74 -17.23
C LEU A 436 16.67 -10.36 -17.15
N THR A 437 17.77 -10.25 -16.41
CA THR A 437 18.55 -9.02 -16.26
C THR A 437 19.13 -8.56 -17.59
N SER A 438 19.74 -9.49 -18.36
CA SER A 438 20.30 -9.21 -19.69
C SER A 438 19.20 -8.82 -20.69
N ASP A 439 18.07 -9.53 -20.68
CA ASP A 439 16.93 -9.21 -21.53
C ASP A 439 16.37 -7.82 -21.23
N MET A 440 16.25 -7.49 -19.95
CA MET A 440 15.78 -6.18 -19.48
C MET A 440 16.73 -5.05 -19.90
N ASP A 441 18.06 -5.24 -19.77
CA ASP A 441 19.04 -4.24 -20.18
C ASP A 441 18.99 -3.94 -21.67
N ARG A 442 18.77 -4.97 -22.46
CA ARG A 442 18.63 -4.85 -23.92
C ARG A 442 17.42 -3.99 -24.31
N VAL A 443 16.31 -4.10 -23.60
CA VAL A 443 15.04 -3.41 -23.93
C VAL A 443 14.80 -2.12 -23.12
N ALA A 444 15.64 -1.83 -22.14
CA ALA A 444 15.46 -0.68 -21.24
C ALA A 444 15.27 0.66 -22.00
N PRO A 445 16.07 1.01 -23.02
CA PRO A 445 15.87 2.28 -23.73
C PRO A 445 14.48 2.40 -24.36
N ASP A 446 13.94 1.29 -24.86
CA ASP A 446 12.63 1.25 -25.51
C ASP A 446 11.50 1.35 -24.49
N LEU A 447 11.62 0.65 -23.34
CA LEU A 447 10.65 0.72 -22.26
C LEU A 447 10.60 2.12 -21.65
N ASP A 448 11.75 2.78 -21.47
CA ASP A 448 11.82 4.15 -20.98
C ASP A 448 11.18 5.14 -21.97
N ALA A 449 11.46 4.98 -23.27
CA ALA A 449 10.83 5.80 -24.30
C ALA A 449 9.30 5.63 -24.34
N LEU A 450 8.83 4.39 -24.16
CA LEU A 450 7.39 4.09 -24.08
C LEU A 450 6.77 4.70 -22.82
N ALA A 451 7.37 4.52 -21.64
CA ALA A 451 6.88 5.09 -20.38
C ALA A 451 6.69 6.61 -20.50
N ASN A 452 7.72 7.32 -20.99
CA ASN A 452 7.67 8.76 -21.23
C ASN A 452 6.55 9.16 -22.21
N SER A 453 6.26 8.32 -23.20
CA SER A 453 5.22 8.60 -24.18
C SER A 453 3.80 8.37 -23.65
N LEU A 454 3.62 7.47 -22.70
CA LEU A 454 2.32 7.17 -22.09
C LEU A 454 1.96 8.16 -20.99
N SER A 455 2.96 8.77 -20.38
CA SER A 455 2.79 9.81 -19.35
C SER A 455 2.48 11.19 -19.95
N SER A 456 2.66 11.39 -21.25
CA SER A 456 2.42 12.66 -21.95
C SER A 456 0.97 12.81 -22.41
#